data_f5bbc9c92d81c35372fd1673450fc143
#
_entry.id   f5bbc9c92d81c35372fd1673450fc143
#
_cell.length_a   1.000
_cell.length_b   1.000
_cell.length_c   1.000
_cell.angle_alpha   90.00
_cell.angle_beta   90.00
_cell.angle_gamma   90.00
#
_symmetry.space_group_name_H-M   'P 1'
#
loop_
_entity.id
_entity.type
_entity.pdbx_description
1 polymer ?
#
loop_
_entity_poly.entity_id
_entity_poly.type
_entity_poly.pdbx_seq_one_letter_code
_entity_poly.pdbx_strand_id
1 'polypeptide(L)'
;MRVVVAVDRSDPTFKLVHAVTRLYTPAEITLVHAVDHGLARYPAMGPTGQGMVPEELRPLLDSGYKLLEQAAKSVPSELNLVVKQVCELGNAARVIINTAQMEAADLIVTGARELSSEEREFTVGSVSHRIASYAPCSTLVVKHVPEQIRRVLAAINGIDDAAQIQRWLLANPFHDPVEMTLLHVVPTLDAYRTDSSLGQHDRFHEDLHESSVSWGQKLVDSVAAKLSATPAHAPAGGCYKAHGQVSSGDPPEVIVRESAQQDLVIVGSHGFQSVARFIYGSVAQKVLHRVAVPVLVIG
;
A
#
# COMPACT_ATOMS: atom_id res chain seq x y z
N MET A 1 -5.16 -6.07 -14.24
CA MET A 1 -4.84 -4.99 -13.29
C MET A 1 -4.25 -3.80 -14.04
N ARG A 2 -4.72 -2.58 -13.77
CA ARG A 2 -4.18 -1.31 -14.26
C ARG A 2 -3.43 -0.63 -13.14
N VAL A 3 -2.19 -0.21 -13.40
CA VAL A 3 -1.30 0.32 -12.38
C VAL A 3 -0.84 1.72 -12.74
N VAL A 4 -0.93 2.64 -11.80
CA VAL A 4 -0.32 3.97 -11.90
C VAL A 4 0.98 3.99 -11.11
N VAL A 5 2.09 4.34 -11.73
CA VAL A 5 3.41 4.41 -11.10
C VAL A 5 3.88 5.85 -11.04
N ALA A 6 4.12 6.36 -9.84
CA ALA A 6 4.69 7.68 -9.65
C ALA A 6 6.19 7.66 -10.00
N VAL A 7 6.61 8.53 -10.91
CA VAL A 7 8.01 8.65 -11.35
C VAL A 7 8.54 10.01 -10.98
N ASP A 8 9.66 10.05 -10.29
CA ASP A 8 10.37 11.29 -9.98
C ASP A 8 11.87 11.16 -10.29
N ARG A 9 12.60 12.26 -10.15
CA ARG A 9 14.03 12.33 -10.45
C ARG A 9 14.92 11.73 -9.36
N SER A 10 14.37 11.41 -8.20
CA SER A 10 15.12 10.85 -7.07
C SER A 10 15.46 9.36 -7.27
N ASP A 11 14.73 8.67 -8.15
CA ASP A 11 14.97 7.26 -8.48
C ASP A 11 15.46 7.08 -9.94
N PRO A 12 16.76 7.22 -10.20
CA PRO A 12 17.31 7.04 -11.56
C PRO A 12 17.26 5.58 -12.05
N THR A 13 16.99 4.62 -11.18
CA THR A 13 16.92 3.20 -11.51
C THR A 13 15.51 2.71 -11.74
N PHE A 14 14.52 3.58 -11.60
CA PHE A 14 13.08 3.26 -11.77
C PHE A 14 12.64 2.04 -10.95
N LYS A 15 13.11 1.96 -9.70
CA LYS A 15 12.82 0.85 -8.77
C LYS A 15 11.34 0.55 -8.63
N LEU A 16 10.47 1.57 -8.73
CA LEU A 16 9.03 1.40 -8.62
C LEU A 16 8.46 0.58 -9.78
N VAL A 17 8.96 0.79 -11.01
CA VAL A 17 8.58 0.00 -12.18
C VAL A 17 8.99 -1.46 -11.99
N HIS A 18 10.22 -1.68 -11.53
CA HIS A 18 10.71 -3.03 -11.23
C HIS A 18 9.93 -3.70 -10.09
N ALA A 19 9.53 -2.95 -9.06
CA ALA A 19 8.71 -3.49 -7.97
C ALA A 19 7.37 -4.02 -8.49
N VAL A 20 6.70 -3.26 -9.36
CA VAL A 20 5.41 -3.66 -9.95
C VAL A 20 5.55 -4.93 -10.79
N THR A 21 6.51 -4.94 -11.72
CA THR A 21 6.67 -6.05 -12.68
C THR A 21 7.19 -7.34 -12.03
N ARG A 22 7.81 -7.24 -10.85
CA ARG A 22 8.18 -8.40 -10.04
C ARG A 22 7.04 -8.94 -9.20
N LEU A 23 6.20 -8.04 -8.67
CA LEU A 23 5.08 -8.43 -7.81
C LEU A 23 3.89 -8.94 -8.59
N TYR A 24 3.61 -8.33 -9.73
CA TYR A 24 2.37 -8.53 -10.48
C TYR A 24 2.62 -8.65 -11.97
N THR A 25 1.61 -9.20 -12.68
CA THR A 25 1.54 -9.16 -14.15
C THR A 25 0.43 -8.14 -14.53
N PRO A 26 0.72 -6.84 -14.56
CA PRO A 26 -0.27 -5.83 -14.93
C PRO A 26 -0.63 -5.96 -16.42
N ALA A 27 -1.84 -5.55 -16.78
CA ALA A 27 -2.26 -5.41 -18.17
C ALA A 27 -1.84 -4.05 -18.75
N GLU A 28 -1.77 -3.03 -17.88
CA GLU A 28 -1.44 -1.67 -18.26
C GLU A 28 -0.68 -0.98 -17.13
N ILE A 29 0.34 -0.19 -17.50
CA ILE A 29 1.08 0.69 -16.59
C ILE A 29 0.97 2.12 -17.10
N THR A 30 0.49 3.05 -16.27
CA THR A 30 0.55 4.48 -16.52
C THR A 30 1.66 5.10 -15.67
N LEU A 31 2.72 5.55 -16.30
CA LEU A 31 3.83 6.28 -15.67
C LEU A 31 3.44 7.74 -15.51
N VAL A 32 3.50 8.27 -14.30
CA VAL A 32 3.07 9.64 -13.99
C VAL A 32 4.21 10.44 -13.40
N HIS A 33 4.50 11.58 -14.01
CA HIS A 33 5.39 12.60 -13.45
C HIS A 33 4.65 13.91 -13.25
N ALA A 34 4.74 14.47 -12.04
CA ALA A 34 4.19 15.78 -11.73
C ALA A 34 5.31 16.82 -11.67
N VAL A 35 5.18 17.88 -12.43
CA VAL A 35 6.08 19.03 -12.36
C VAL A 35 5.53 20.01 -11.33
N ASP A 36 6.03 19.92 -10.10
CA ASP A 36 5.68 20.83 -9.00
C ASP A 36 6.66 22.01 -8.98
N HIS A 37 6.26 23.12 -9.56
CA HIS A 37 7.11 24.33 -9.66
C HIS A 37 6.67 25.42 -8.67
N GLY A 38 6.17 25.06 -7.49
CA GLY A 38 5.69 26.05 -6.51
C GLY A 38 4.47 26.85 -7.02
N LEU A 39 3.81 26.35 -8.05
CA LEU A 39 2.67 26.96 -8.76
C LEU A 39 1.37 26.94 -7.94
N ALA A 40 1.41 26.80 -6.63
CA ALA A 40 0.27 27.09 -5.77
C ALA A 40 -0.33 28.51 -5.98
N ARG A 41 0.31 29.32 -6.81
CA ARG A 41 -0.13 30.68 -7.17
C ARG A 41 -0.98 30.77 -8.43
N TYR A 42 -1.06 29.70 -9.26
CA TYR A 42 -1.90 29.72 -10.46
C TYR A 42 -3.18 28.91 -10.18
N PRO A 43 -4.35 29.59 -10.14
CA PRO A 43 -5.60 28.89 -9.92
C PRO A 43 -5.88 27.99 -11.13
N ALA A 44 -6.03 26.70 -10.82
CA ALA A 44 -6.73 25.72 -11.63
C ALA A 44 -6.40 25.67 -13.14
N MET A 45 -5.25 25.15 -13.48
CA MET A 45 -5.19 24.33 -14.69
C MET A 45 -5.81 22.98 -14.31
N GLY A 46 -7.10 22.80 -14.70
CA GLY A 46 -7.82 21.57 -14.44
C GLY A 46 -7.19 20.39 -15.23
N PRO A 47 -7.55 19.14 -14.88
CA PRO A 47 -7.01 17.93 -15.52
C PRO A 47 -7.31 17.82 -17.03
N THR A 48 -8.05 18.73 -17.60
CA THR A 48 -8.42 18.76 -19.03
C THR A 48 -7.55 19.69 -19.87
N GLY A 49 -6.40 20.18 -19.36
CA GLY A 49 -5.28 20.69 -20.16
C GLY A 49 -5.54 21.66 -21.31
N GLN A 50 -6.70 22.29 -21.41
CA GLN A 50 -7.01 23.27 -22.48
C GLN A 50 -6.62 24.72 -22.11
N GLY A 51 -5.96 24.92 -20.97
CA GLY A 51 -5.27 26.17 -20.66
C GLY A 51 -3.92 26.20 -21.37
N MET A 52 -3.62 27.28 -22.06
CA MET A 52 -2.33 27.50 -22.71
C MET A 52 -1.20 27.40 -21.66
N VAL A 53 -0.41 26.32 -21.73
CA VAL A 53 0.78 26.17 -20.86
C VAL A 53 1.69 27.35 -21.13
N PRO A 54 2.06 28.15 -20.11
CA PRO A 54 3.02 29.23 -20.28
C PRO A 54 4.29 28.72 -20.95
N GLU A 55 4.80 29.46 -21.90
CA GLU A 55 5.96 29.04 -22.71
C GLU A 55 7.19 28.73 -21.86
N GLU A 56 7.32 29.43 -20.74
CA GLU A 56 8.38 29.24 -19.76
C GLU A 56 8.33 27.87 -19.05
N LEU A 57 7.16 27.21 -19.00
CA LEU A 57 6.98 25.92 -18.35
C LEU A 57 7.09 24.71 -19.32
N ARG A 58 7.08 24.96 -20.64
CA ARG A 58 7.25 23.89 -21.64
C ARG A 58 8.55 23.08 -21.46
N PRO A 59 9.73 23.72 -21.23
CA PRO A 59 10.97 22.96 -21.03
C PRO A 59 10.92 22.02 -19.82
N LEU A 60 10.13 22.37 -18.78
CA LEU A 60 9.96 21.51 -17.61
C LEU A 60 9.11 20.27 -17.93
N LEU A 61 8.03 20.45 -18.70
CA LEU A 61 7.22 19.32 -19.19
C LEU A 61 8.02 18.42 -20.12
N ASP A 62 8.78 19.00 -21.07
CA ASP A 62 9.64 18.25 -21.99
C ASP A 62 10.68 17.42 -21.20
N SER A 63 11.24 18.01 -20.16
CA SER A 63 12.15 17.28 -19.26
C SER A 63 11.45 16.17 -18.49
N GLY A 64 10.19 16.39 -18.08
CA GLY A 64 9.35 15.37 -17.45
C GLY A 64 9.03 14.22 -18.40
N TYR A 65 8.67 14.50 -19.65
CA TYR A 65 8.43 13.46 -20.65
C TYR A 65 9.69 12.65 -20.96
N LYS A 66 10.87 13.26 -21.04
CA LYS A 66 12.14 12.54 -21.20
C LYS A 66 12.41 11.58 -20.03
N LEU A 67 12.07 11.98 -18.81
CA LEU A 67 12.15 11.11 -17.64
C LEU A 67 11.19 9.91 -17.77
N LEU A 68 9.96 10.15 -18.20
CA LEU A 68 8.96 9.09 -18.41
C LEU A 68 9.36 8.14 -19.55
N GLU A 69 9.97 8.64 -20.62
CA GLU A 69 10.51 7.79 -21.69
C GLU A 69 11.63 6.87 -21.17
N GLN A 70 12.49 7.37 -20.29
CA GLN A 70 13.53 6.54 -19.66
C GLN A 70 12.91 5.47 -18.74
N ALA A 71 11.90 5.86 -17.95
CA ALA A 71 11.15 4.94 -17.10
C ALA A 71 10.42 3.87 -17.94
N ALA A 72 9.83 4.25 -19.07
CA ALA A 72 9.16 3.30 -19.97
C ALA A 72 10.13 2.26 -20.55
N LYS A 73 11.37 2.63 -20.83
CA LYS A 73 12.42 1.70 -21.30
C LYS A 73 12.86 0.68 -20.24
N SER A 74 12.59 0.94 -18.96
CA SER A 74 12.87 0.01 -17.87
C SER A 74 11.79 -1.07 -17.69
N VAL A 75 10.64 -0.92 -18.37
CA VAL A 75 9.61 -1.97 -18.41
C VAL A 75 10.11 -3.12 -19.27
N PRO A 76 10.14 -4.37 -18.76
CA PRO A 76 10.56 -5.52 -19.54
C PRO A 76 9.68 -5.72 -20.78
N SER A 77 10.31 -5.78 -21.96
CA SER A 77 9.59 -5.91 -23.25
C SER A 77 8.83 -7.25 -23.38
N GLU A 78 9.28 -8.26 -22.64
CA GLU A 78 8.70 -9.61 -22.62
C GLU A 78 7.29 -9.63 -22.03
N LEU A 79 6.95 -8.65 -21.22
CA LEU A 79 5.65 -8.58 -20.55
C LEU A 79 4.52 -8.12 -21.47
N ASN A 80 4.84 -7.60 -22.67
CA ASN A 80 3.87 -7.14 -23.68
C ASN A 80 2.78 -6.22 -23.09
N LEU A 81 3.19 -5.26 -22.24
CA LEU A 81 2.32 -4.34 -21.50
C LEU A 81 1.98 -3.12 -22.32
N VAL A 82 0.79 -2.56 -22.09
CA VAL A 82 0.46 -1.21 -22.51
C VAL A 82 1.10 -0.22 -21.52
N VAL A 83 1.98 0.64 -22.02
CA VAL A 83 2.64 1.68 -21.22
C VAL A 83 2.16 3.06 -21.66
N LYS A 84 1.48 3.78 -20.76
CA LYS A 84 1.07 5.16 -20.95
C LYS A 84 2.00 6.10 -20.18
N GLN A 85 2.06 7.36 -20.61
CA GLN A 85 2.88 8.39 -19.98
C GLN A 85 2.04 9.64 -19.74
N VAL A 86 2.03 10.13 -18.52
CA VAL A 86 1.32 11.35 -18.10
C VAL A 86 2.29 12.29 -17.41
N CYS A 87 2.50 13.47 -17.97
CA CYS A 87 3.29 14.53 -17.37
C CYS A 87 2.43 15.77 -17.20
N GLU A 88 2.18 16.19 -15.97
CA GLU A 88 1.30 17.31 -15.67
C GLU A 88 1.95 18.31 -14.70
N LEU A 89 1.54 19.59 -14.84
CA LEU A 89 1.89 20.66 -13.91
C LEU A 89 0.97 20.58 -12.67
N GLY A 90 1.55 20.56 -11.49
CA GLY A 90 0.75 20.63 -10.26
C GLY A 90 1.32 19.87 -9.07
N ASN A 91 0.53 19.85 -7.99
CA ASN A 91 0.90 19.11 -6.79
C ASN A 91 0.95 17.61 -7.09
N ALA A 92 2.07 16.97 -6.81
CA ALA A 92 2.36 15.60 -7.17
C ALA A 92 1.29 14.61 -6.68
N ALA A 93 0.87 14.69 -5.41
CA ALA A 93 -0.14 13.78 -4.88
C ALA A 93 -1.48 13.94 -5.62
N ARG A 94 -1.88 15.18 -5.93
CA ARG A 94 -3.13 15.45 -6.66
C ARG A 94 -3.08 14.95 -8.09
N VAL A 95 -2.00 15.18 -8.81
CA VAL A 95 -1.81 14.71 -10.18
C VAL A 95 -1.90 13.18 -10.22
N ILE A 96 -1.17 12.48 -9.34
CA ILE A 96 -1.16 11.02 -9.28
C ILE A 96 -2.54 10.45 -8.94
N ILE A 97 -3.25 11.02 -7.94
CA ILE A 97 -4.58 10.58 -7.53
C ILE A 97 -5.60 10.80 -8.67
N ASN A 98 -5.57 11.97 -9.31
CA ASN A 98 -6.47 12.27 -10.42
C ASN A 98 -6.21 11.33 -11.62
N THR A 99 -4.94 11.09 -11.96
CA THR A 99 -4.60 10.13 -13.03
C THR A 99 -5.12 8.73 -12.69
N ALA A 100 -4.94 8.28 -11.44
CA ALA A 100 -5.45 6.98 -11.01
C ALA A 100 -6.98 6.89 -11.13
N GLN A 101 -7.68 7.97 -10.83
CA GLN A 101 -9.14 8.05 -10.98
C GLN A 101 -9.57 8.02 -12.46
N MET A 102 -8.90 8.80 -13.33
CA MET A 102 -9.19 8.86 -14.76
C MET A 102 -8.91 7.54 -15.48
N GLU A 103 -7.80 6.88 -15.15
CA GLU A 103 -7.41 5.59 -15.71
C GLU A 103 -8.17 4.41 -15.05
N ALA A 104 -9.01 4.68 -14.06
CA ALA A 104 -9.67 3.68 -13.21
C ALA A 104 -8.66 2.62 -12.75
N ALA A 105 -7.57 3.07 -12.15
CA ALA A 105 -6.48 2.23 -11.71
C ALA A 105 -6.90 1.32 -10.55
N ASP A 106 -6.34 0.13 -10.52
CA ASP A 106 -6.52 -0.83 -9.43
C ASP A 106 -5.47 -0.61 -8.33
N LEU A 107 -4.28 -0.08 -8.72
CA LEU A 107 -3.14 0.11 -7.83
C LEU A 107 -2.37 1.39 -8.18
N ILE A 108 -2.04 2.18 -7.16
CA ILE A 108 -1.01 3.23 -7.26
C ILE A 108 0.27 2.72 -6.62
N VAL A 109 1.41 2.96 -7.26
CA VAL A 109 2.74 2.66 -6.72
C VAL A 109 3.53 3.94 -6.55
N THR A 110 4.01 4.16 -5.35
CA THR A 110 4.80 5.35 -4.98
C THR A 110 5.99 4.98 -4.12
N GLY A 111 7.07 5.76 -4.19
CA GLY A 111 8.25 5.59 -3.35
C GLY A 111 8.08 6.25 -1.98
N ALA A 112 8.69 5.69 -0.96
CA ALA A 112 8.94 6.41 0.27
C ALA A 112 10.16 7.32 0.09
N ARG A 113 10.22 8.45 0.83
CA ARG A 113 11.37 9.32 0.82
C ARG A 113 12.50 8.66 1.60
N GLU A 114 13.63 8.39 0.96
CA GLU A 114 14.87 8.06 1.65
C GLU A 114 15.43 9.36 2.26
N LEU A 115 15.56 9.41 3.58
CA LEU A 115 16.38 10.42 4.22
C LEU A 115 17.86 10.08 3.99
N SER A 116 18.69 11.12 3.85
CA SER A 116 20.14 11.00 3.68
C SER A 116 20.76 10.01 4.68
N SER A 117 21.82 9.35 4.27
CA SER A 117 22.48 8.18 4.87
C SER A 117 22.86 8.23 6.37
N GLU A 118 22.60 9.30 7.08
CA GLU A 118 22.89 9.46 8.50
C GLU A 118 21.68 9.18 9.42
N GLU A 119 20.45 9.29 8.91
CA GLU A 119 19.22 8.98 9.63
C GLU A 119 18.55 7.76 9.00
N ARG A 120 18.77 6.58 9.57
CA ARG A 120 18.22 5.28 9.11
C ARG A 120 16.71 5.13 9.34
N GLU A 121 15.96 6.19 9.49
CA GLU A 121 14.51 6.14 9.60
C GLU A 121 13.88 6.35 8.21
N PHE A 122 13.27 5.29 7.68
CA PHE A 122 12.46 5.33 6.47
C PHE A 122 11.21 6.18 6.73
N THR A 123 11.32 7.48 6.50
CA THR A 123 10.15 8.36 6.60
C THR A 123 9.36 8.37 5.30
N VAL A 124 8.06 8.14 5.43
CA VAL A 124 7.13 8.29 4.30
C VAL A 124 7.01 9.76 3.96
N GLY A 125 7.29 10.12 2.70
CA GLY A 125 7.19 11.49 2.22
C GLY A 125 5.76 12.01 2.22
N SER A 126 5.60 13.33 2.19
CA SER A 126 4.29 13.98 2.18
C SER A 126 3.41 13.57 0.99
N VAL A 127 4.00 13.29 -0.17
CA VAL A 127 3.31 12.82 -1.37
C VAL A 127 2.75 11.43 -1.14
N SER A 128 3.60 10.47 -0.73
CA SER A 128 3.21 9.08 -0.51
C SER A 128 2.19 8.95 0.61
N HIS A 129 2.33 9.72 1.69
CA HIS A 129 1.35 9.80 2.77
C HIS A 129 -0.01 10.29 2.26
N ARG A 130 -0.04 11.37 1.45
CA ARG A 130 -1.28 11.87 0.85
C ARG A 130 -1.92 10.86 -0.10
N ILE A 131 -1.11 10.21 -0.94
CA ILE A 131 -1.62 9.17 -1.84
C ILE A 131 -2.25 8.05 -1.02
N ALA A 132 -1.55 7.48 -0.04
CA ALA A 132 -2.09 6.42 0.79
C ALA A 132 -3.39 6.81 1.52
N SER A 133 -3.54 8.11 1.88
CA SER A 133 -4.72 8.62 2.59
C SER A 133 -5.92 8.91 1.69
N TYR A 134 -5.72 9.26 0.42
CA TYR A 134 -6.77 9.80 -0.45
C TYR A 134 -6.89 9.08 -1.79
N ALA A 135 -6.13 8.01 -2.03
CA ALA A 135 -6.21 7.25 -3.27
C ALA A 135 -7.60 6.63 -3.48
N PRO A 136 -8.11 6.61 -4.72
CA PRO A 136 -9.38 5.95 -5.05
C PRO A 136 -9.27 4.41 -5.11
N CYS A 137 -8.05 3.87 -4.97
CA CYS A 137 -7.72 2.45 -5.10
C CYS A 137 -6.58 2.08 -4.14
N SER A 138 -6.18 0.82 -4.13
CA SER A 138 -5.07 0.34 -3.32
C SER A 138 -3.75 1.07 -3.63
N THR A 139 -2.88 1.19 -2.64
CA THR A 139 -1.61 1.91 -2.78
C THR A 139 -0.45 1.06 -2.26
N LEU A 140 0.56 0.84 -3.10
CA LEU A 140 1.83 0.23 -2.71
C LEU A 140 2.87 1.34 -2.47
N VAL A 141 3.34 1.45 -1.23
CA VAL A 141 4.43 2.36 -0.87
C VAL A 141 5.72 1.55 -0.78
N VAL A 142 6.62 1.80 -1.71
CA VAL A 142 7.88 1.08 -1.85
C VAL A 142 8.99 1.84 -1.12
N LYS A 143 9.56 1.23 -0.10
CA LYS A 143 10.69 1.76 0.67
C LYS A 143 12.02 1.26 0.12
N HIS A 144 12.09 -0.02 -0.12
CA HIS A 144 13.14 -0.68 -0.90
C HIS A 144 12.49 -1.75 -1.79
N VAL A 145 13.15 -2.14 -2.84
CA VAL A 145 12.66 -3.22 -3.70
C VAL A 145 13.36 -4.50 -3.26
N PRO A 146 12.66 -5.44 -2.63
CA PRO A 146 13.25 -6.72 -2.31
C PRO A 146 13.57 -7.49 -3.61
N GLU A 147 14.62 -8.28 -3.58
CA GLU A 147 14.99 -9.12 -4.75
C GLU A 147 13.88 -10.11 -5.10
N GLN A 148 13.23 -10.65 -4.07
CA GLN A 148 12.07 -11.54 -4.17
C GLN A 148 11.11 -11.25 -3.03
N ILE A 149 9.81 -11.38 -3.30
CA ILE A 149 8.77 -11.38 -2.28
C ILE A 149 8.40 -12.84 -2.02
N ARG A 150 8.74 -13.34 -0.86
CA ARG A 150 8.43 -14.71 -0.44
C ARG A 150 7.55 -14.76 0.79
N ARG A 151 7.73 -13.81 1.72
CA ARG A 151 7.02 -13.75 3.00
C ARG A 151 6.21 -12.48 3.07
N VAL A 152 4.92 -12.62 3.26
CA VAL A 152 3.97 -11.51 3.28
C VAL A 152 3.19 -11.56 4.58
N LEU A 153 3.15 -10.44 5.29
CA LEU A 153 2.31 -10.24 6.46
C LEU A 153 1.07 -9.44 6.07
N ALA A 154 -0.12 -10.01 6.25
CA ALA A 154 -1.38 -9.30 6.08
C ALA A 154 -2.04 -9.09 7.45
N ALA A 155 -2.08 -7.84 7.92
CA ALA A 155 -2.73 -7.50 9.18
C ALA A 155 -4.24 -7.30 8.97
N ILE A 156 -5.04 -8.04 9.75
CA ILE A 156 -6.50 -8.10 9.65
C ILE A 156 -7.11 -7.61 10.96
N ASN A 157 -7.96 -6.58 10.87
CA ASN A 157 -8.59 -5.99 12.04
C ASN A 157 -10.02 -6.52 12.30
N GLY A 158 -10.70 -7.09 11.31
CA GLY A 158 -12.06 -7.58 11.46
C GLY A 158 -12.60 -8.23 10.19
N ILE A 159 -13.90 -8.57 10.17
CA ILE A 159 -14.54 -9.30 9.08
C ILE A 159 -14.50 -8.53 7.77
N ASP A 160 -14.80 -7.23 7.81
CA ASP A 160 -14.86 -6.39 6.61
C ASP A 160 -13.48 -6.21 6.00
N ASP A 161 -12.47 -5.96 6.84
CA ASP A 161 -11.07 -5.86 6.45
C ASP A 161 -10.56 -7.19 5.86
N ALA A 162 -10.86 -8.30 6.54
CA ALA A 162 -10.57 -9.65 6.04
C ALA A 162 -11.17 -9.91 4.65
N ALA A 163 -12.43 -9.55 4.46
CA ALA A 163 -13.13 -9.74 3.18
C ALA A 163 -12.54 -8.85 2.07
N GLN A 164 -12.16 -7.63 2.39
CA GLN A 164 -11.55 -6.68 1.45
C GLN A 164 -10.15 -7.16 1.02
N ILE A 165 -9.29 -7.51 1.97
CA ILE A 165 -7.94 -8.03 1.71
C ILE A 165 -8.02 -9.33 0.90
N GLN A 166 -8.86 -10.28 1.30
CA GLN A 166 -9.04 -11.53 0.58
C GLN A 166 -9.50 -11.29 -0.86
N ARG A 167 -10.50 -10.44 -1.06
CA ARG A 167 -11.03 -10.12 -2.40
C ARG A 167 -9.96 -9.52 -3.29
N TRP A 168 -9.18 -8.58 -2.73
CA TRP A 168 -8.11 -7.92 -3.47
C TRP A 168 -7.02 -8.91 -3.89
N LEU A 169 -6.55 -9.76 -2.97
CA LEU A 169 -5.53 -10.78 -3.23
C LEU A 169 -5.97 -11.81 -4.26
N LEU A 170 -7.24 -12.21 -4.26
CA LEU A 170 -7.76 -13.15 -5.26
C LEU A 170 -7.92 -12.51 -6.64
N ALA A 171 -8.24 -11.23 -6.71
CA ALA A 171 -8.38 -10.49 -7.97
C ALA A 171 -7.03 -10.06 -8.56
N ASN A 172 -6.02 -9.84 -7.71
CA ASN A 172 -4.69 -9.35 -8.08
C ASN A 172 -3.61 -10.24 -7.44
N PRO A 173 -3.45 -11.49 -7.91
CA PRO A 173 -2.49 -12.42 -7.32
C PRO A 173 -1.05 -11.95 -7.55
N PHE A 174 -0.16 -12.33 -6.64
CA PHE A 174 1.27 -12.17 -6.86
C PHE A 174 1.74 -13.04 -8.02
N HIS A 175 2.79 -12.58 -8.69
CA HIS A 175 3.40 -13.33 -9.80
C HIS A 175 3.97 -14.69 -9.32
N ASP A 176 4.68 -14.66 -8.19
CA ASP A 176 5.29 -15.84 -7.58
C ASP A 176 4.53 -16.31 -6.35
N PRO A 177 4.60 -17.61 -6.00
CA PRO A 177 4.01 -18.11 -4.76
C PRO A 177 4.66 -17.50 -3.52
N VAL A 178 3.82 -17.14 -2.53
CA VAL A 178 4.24 -16.53 -1.28
C VAL A 178 3.75 -17.32 -0.06
N GLU A 179 4.54 -17.29 1.01
CA GLU A 179 4.11 -17.66 2.36
C GLU A 179 3.44 -16.44 3.00
N MET A 180 2.16 -16.59 3.37
CA MET A 180 1.37 -15.48 3.88
C MET A 180 0.97 -15.71 5.33
N THR A 181 1.39 -14.81 6.20
CA THR A 181 0.92 -14.75 7.58
C THR A 181 -0.25 -13.78 7.66
N LEU A 182 -1.42 -14.28 8.06
CA LEU A 182 -2.62 -13.47 8.33
C LEU A 182 -2.64 -13.17 9.82
N LEU A 183 -2.28 -11.95 10.19
CA LEU A 183 -2.11 -11.53 11.58
C LEU A 183 -3.34 -10.77 12.06
N HIS A 184 -3.94 -11.25 13.15
CA HIS A 184 -4.89 -10.49 13.95
C HIS A 184 -4.26 -10.12 15.29
N VAL A 185 -4.38 -8.84 15.68
CA VAL A 185 -3.82 -8.37 16.96
C VAL A 185 -4.97 -8.01 17.89
N VAL A 186 -5.03 -8.71 19.03
CA VAL A 186 -5.96 -8.41 20.13
C VAL A 186 -5.30 -7.39 21.05
N PRO A 187 -5.87 -6.18 21.21
CA PRO A 187 -5.32 -5.18 22.12
C PRO A 187 -5.28 -5.71 23.57
N THR A 188 -4.17 -5.49 24.26
CA THR A 188 -4.08 -5.78 25.69
C THR A 188 -4.75 -4.68 26.49
N LEU A 189 -5.42 -5.06 27.57
CA LEU A 189 -6.18 -4.15 28.41
C LEU A 189 -5.34 -3.15 29.21
N ASP A 190 -4.02 -3.35 29.30
CA ASP A 190 -3.11 -2.42 29.96
C ASP A 190 -3.15 -1.00 29.34
N ALA A 191 -3.55 -0.88 28.08
CA ALA A 191 -3.77 0.40 27.41
C ALA A 191 -5.00 1.16 27.95
N TYR A 192 -5.90 0.50 28.69
CA TYR A 192 -7.13 1.07 29.24
C TYR A 192 -7.14 1.16 30.76
N ARG A 193 -6.06 0.70 31.44
CA ARG A 193 -5.95 0.77 32.91
C ARG A 193 -5.58 2.18 33.38
N THR A 194 -6.57 3.06 33.43
CA THR A 194 -6.42 4.39 34.05
C THR A 194 -6.81 4.43 35.53
N ASP A 195 -7.33 3.35 36.11
CA ASP A 195 -7.77 3.35 37.51
C ASP A 195 -7.52 2.02 38.20
N SER A 196 -6.73 2.07 39.29
CA SER A 196 -6.24 0.92 40.06
C SER A 196 -7.25 0.38 41.11
N SER A 197 -8.55 0.73 41.03
CA SER A 197 -9.53 0.44 42.08
C SER A 197 -10.44 -0.77 41.83
N LEU A 198 -10.24 -1.58 40.76
CA LEU A 198 -11.19 -2.60 40.32
C LEU A 198 -10.66 -4.04 40.32
N GLY A 199 -10.23 -4.53 41.48
CA GLY A 199 -9.77 -5.92 41.69
C GLY A 199 -10.81 -7.04 41.49
N GLN A 200 -12.04 -6.76 41.10
CA GLN A 200 -13.08 -7.76 40.81
C GLN A 200 -13.33 -7.99 39.32
N HIS A 201 -12.67 -7.24 38.43
CA HIS A 201 -12.86 -7.35 36.99
C HIS A 201 -11.84 -8.26 36.27
N ASP A 202 -10.84 -8.79 36.95
CA ASP A 202 -9.75 -9.54 36.30
C ASP A 202 -10.26 -10.77 35.53
N ARG A 203 -11.17 -11.56 36.09
CA ARG A 203 -11.72 -12.75 35.40
C ARG A 203 -12.55 -12.41 34.18
N PHE A 204 -13.40 -11.38 34.28
CA PHE A 204 -14.22 -10.96 33.15
C PHE A 204 -13.33 -10.43 32.00
N HIS A 205 -12.26 -9.78 32.33
CA HIS A 205 -11.30 -9.29 31.35
C HIS A 205 -10.48 -10.42 30.72
N GLU A 206 -10.10 -11.44 31.49
CA GLU A 206 -9.45 -12.64 30.99
C GLU A 206 -10.38 -13.41 30.02
N ASP A 207 -11.64 -13.63 30.41
CA ASP A 207 -12.64 -14.32 29.59
C ASP A 207 -12.91 -13.57 28.27
N LEU A 208 -12.98 -12.24 28.31
CA LEU A 208 -13.12 -11.40 27.12
C LEU A 208 -11.89 -11.49 26.21
N HIS A 209 -10.72 -11.47 26.80
CA HIS A 209 -9.47 -11.58 26.04
C HIS A 209 -9.37 -12.95 25.36
N GLU A 210 -9.60 -14.04 26.08
CA GLU A 210 -9.62 -15.40 25.52
C GLU A 210 -10.66 -15.55 24.41
N SER A 211 -11.86 -14.98 24.61
CA SER A 211 -12.91 -14.98 23.60
C SER A 211 -12.48 -14.22 22.34
N SER A 212 -11.81 -13.07 22.51
CA SER A 212 -11.30 -12.26 21.42
C SER A 212 -10.17 -12.96 20.65
N VAL A 213 -9.27 -13.63 21.36
CA VAL A 213 -8.20 -14.46 20.75
C VAL A 213 -8.80 -15.61 19.96
N SER A 214 -9.77 -16.35 20.55
CA SER A 214 -10.45 -17.47 19.88
C SER A 214 -11.19 -17.02 18.63
N TRP A 215 -11.88 -15.88 18.71
CA TRP A 215 -12.57 -15.29 17.55
C TRP A 215 -11.58 -14.85 16.47
N GLY A 216 -10.52 -14.15 16.85
CA GLY A 216 -9.46 -13.72 15.95
C GLY A 216 -8.81 -14.88 15.22
N GLN A 217 -8.53 -15.99 15.93
CA GLN A 217 -7.96 -17.20 15.33
C GLN A 217 -8.89 -17.81 14.28
N LYS A 218 -10.18 -17.93 14.58
CA LYS A 218 -11.18 -18.42 13.62
C LYS A 218 -11.27 -17.53 12.38
N LEU A 219 -11.17 -16.20 12.56
CA LEU A 219 -11.19 -15.25 11.46
C LEU A 219 -10.00 -15.45 10.52
N VAL A 220 -8.78 -15.41 11.05
CA VAL A 220 -7.56 -15.54 10.22
C VAL A 220 -7.43 -16.92 9.59
N ASP A 221 -7.80 -18.00 10.30
CA ASP A 221 -7.79 -19.36 9.76
C ASP A 221 -8.80 -19.54 8.63
N SER A 222 -9.98 -18.93 8.73
CA SER A 222 -10.97 -18.93 7.65
C SER A 222 -10.45 -18.27 6.37
N VAL A 223 -9.75 -17.14 6.51
CA VAL A 223 -9.15 -16.47 5.35
C VAL A 223 -7.98 -17.27 4.79
N ALA A 224 -7.11 -17.80 5.66
CA ALA A 224 -5.98 -18.64 5.27
C ALA A 224 -6.42 -19.86 4.48
N ALA A 225 -7.44 -20.56 4.97
CA ALA A 225 -8.01 -21.72 4.29
C ALA A 225 -8.54 -21.37 2.89
N LYS A 226 -9.24 -20.24 2.75
CA LYS A 226 -9.79 -19.80 1.46
C LYS A 226 -8.70 -19.41 0.46
N LEU A 227 -7.65 -18.70 0.90
CA LEU A 227 -6.53 -18.34 0.03
C LEU A 227 -5.75 -19.58 -0.42
N SER A 228 -5.45 -20.49 0.50
CA SER A 228 -4.70 -21.73 0.20
C SER A 228 -5.51 -22.75 -0.61
N ALA A 229 -6.84 -22.75 -0.49
CA ALA A 229 -7.73 -23.65 -1.23
C ALA A 229 -8.07 -23.14 -2.64
N THR A 230 -7.54 -21.97 -3.06
CA THR A 230 -7.82 -21.44 -4.40
C THR A 230 -7.33 -22.41 -5.47
N PRO A 231 -8.21 -22.87 -6.38
CA PRO A 231 -7.86 -23.88 -7.37
C PRO A 231 -6.70 -23.44 -8.26
N ALA A 232 -5.81 -24.36 -8.62
CA ALA A 232 -4.62 -24.06 -9.42
C ALA A 232 -4.92 -23.42 -10.80
N HIS A 233 -6.11 -23.64 -11.35
CA HIS A 233 -6.55 -23.03 -12.61
C HIS A 233 -7.15 -21.62 -12.45
N ALA A 234 -7.38 -21.17 -11.23
CA ALA A 234 -7.81 -19.79 -10.98
C ALA A 234 -6.62 -18.85 -11.05
N PRO A 235 -6.81 -17.54 -11.34
CA PRO A 235 -5.72 -16.57 -11.43
C PRO A 235 -4.79 -16.54 -10.21
N ALA A 236 -5.34 -16.77 -9.01
CA ALA A 236 -4.59 -16.84 -7.75
C ALA A 236 -4.26 -18.28 -7.30
N GLY A 237 -4.45 -19.26 -8.16
CA GLY A 237 -4.27 -20.68 -7.79
C GLY A 237 -2.82 -21.02 -7.49
N GLY A 238 -2.57 -21.58 -6.29
CA GLY A 238 -1.24 -21.95 -5.85
C GLY A 238 -0.34 -20.80 -5.43
N CYS A 239 -0.80 -19.54 -5.52
CA CYS A 239 0.01 -18.38 -5.15
C CYS A 239 0.20 -18.22 -3.63
N TYR A 240 -0.68 -18.82 -2.79
CA TYR A 240 -0.67 -18.57 -1.36
C TYR A 240 -0.51 -19.84 -0.54
N LYS A 241 0.54 -19.88 0.30
CA LYS A 241 0.63 -20.76 1.47
C LYS A 241 0.29 -19.92 2.68
N ALA A 242 -0.99 -19.84 3.02
CA ALA A 242 -1.46 -18.93 4.05
C ALA A 242 -1.67 -19.66 5.38
N HIS A 243 -1.32 -18.99 6.50
CA HIS A 243 -1.60 -19.43 7.85
C HIS A 243 -2.07 -18.27 8.72
N GLY A 244 -2.92 -18.56 9.70
CA GLY A 244 -3.44 -17.59 10.65
C GLY A 244 -2.55 -17.47 11.87
N GLN A 245 -2.36 -16.25 12.36
CA GLN A 245 -1.66 -15.94 13.60
C GLN A 245 -2.45 -14.90 14.39
N VAL A 246 -2.60 -15.12 15.70
CA VAL A 246 -3.13 -14.13 16.62
C VAL A 246 -2.05 -13.73 17.61
N SER A 247 -1.91 -12.44 17.85
CA SER A 247 -0.99 -11.90 18.84
C SER A 247 -1.71 -10.89 19.72
N SER A 248 -1.26 -10.72 20.96
CA SER A 248 -1.79 -9.71 21.88
C SER A 248 -0.82 -8.54 22.00
N GLY A 249 -1.33 -7.30 22.11
CA GLY A 249 -0.51 -6.11 22.27
C GLY A 249 -1.09 -4.86 21.58
N ASP A 250 -0.27 -3.80 21.47
CA ASP A 250 -0.61 -2.63 20.64
C ASP A 250 -0.47 -2.99 19.16
N PRO A 251 -1.54 -2.92 18.37
CA PRO A 251 -1.52 -3.40 17.00
C PRO A 251 -0.38 -2.85 16.14
N PRO A 252 -0.08 -1.54 16.10
CA PRO A 252 1.06 -1.03 15.34
C PRO A 252 2.40 -1.61 15.79
N GLU A 253 2.62 -1.76 17.11
CA GLU A 253 3.86 -2.29 17.66
C GLU A 253 4.07 -3.76 17.26
N VAL A 254 3.00 -4.56 17.38
CA VAL A 254 3.05 -5.97 17.02
C VAL A 254 3.29 -6.13 15.52
N ILE A 255 2.58 -5.38 14.67
CA ILE A 255 2.76 -5.45 13.21
C ILE A 255 4.19 -5.05 12.82
N VAL A 256 4.74 -3.98 13.39
CA VAL A 256 6.13 -3.55 13.13
C VAL A 256 7.13 -4.62 13.56
N ARG A 257 6.95 -5.24 14.72
CA ARG A 257 7.81 -6.32 15.18
C ARG A 257 7.77 -7.54 14.25
N GLU A 258 6.58 -8.00 13.88
CA GLU A 258 6.39 -9.15 13.01
C GLU A 258 6.87 -8.88 11.56
N SER A 259 6.84 -7.62 11.12
CA SER A 259 7.31 -7.21 9.79
C SER A 259 8.81 -7.38 9.56
N ALA A 260 9.61 -7.49 10.62
CA ALA A 260 11.08 -7.58 10.53
C ALA A 260 11.58 -8.80 9.74
N GLN A 261 10.76 -9.85 9.63
CA GLN A 261 11.09 -11.06 8.88
C GLN A 261 10.26 -11.22 7.59
N GLN A 262 9.57 -10.17 7.19
CA GLN A 262 8.72 -10.16 6.01
C GLN A 262 9.34 -9.37 4.87
N ASP A 263 8.86 -9.60 3.67
CA ASP A 263 9.28 -8.90 2.46
C ASP A 263 8.25 -7.83 2.05
N LEU A 264 6.99 -7.97 2.52
CA LEU A 264 5.88 -7.06 2.28
C LEU A 264 4.89 -7.11 3.44
N VAL A 265 4.35 -5.96 3.81
CA VAL A 265 3.23 -5.85 4.75
C VAL A 265 1.98 -5.36 4.01
N ILE A 266 0.84 -5.99 4.29
CA ILE A 266 -0.48 -5.61 3.78
C ILE A 266 -1.32 -5.13 4.95
N VAL A 267 -1.97 -3.98 4.79
CA VAL A 267 -2.93 -3.42 5.76
C VAL A 267 -4.18 -2.93 5.02
N GLY A 268 -5.32 -2.99 5.68
CA GLY A 268 -6.53 -2.31 5.20
C GLY A 268 -6.45 -0.80 5.43
N SER A 269 -7.11 -0.03 4.58
CA SER A 269 -7.18 1.44 4.71
C SER A 269 -8.14 1.89 5.82
N HIS A 270 -9.10 1.05 6.23
CA HIS A 270 -10.20 1.41 7.12
C HIS A 270 -10.18 0.63 8.45
N GLY A 271 -10.35 1.35 9.58
CA GLY A 271 -10.68 0.75 10.86
C GLY A 271 -12.20 0.72 11.10
N PHE A 272 -12.64 0.05 12.18
CA PHE A 272 -14.04 -0.25 12.55
C PHE A 272 -15.04 0.93 12.57
N GLN A 273 -14.63 2.18 12.37
CA GLN A 273 -15.49 3.36 12.60
C GLN A 273 -15.53 4.39 11.47
N SER A 274 -14.97 4.13 10.29
CA SER A 274 -14.97 5.17 9.26
C SER A 274 -16.23 5.12 8.39
N VAL A 275 -17.19 6.00 8.69
CA VAL A 275 -18.35 6.30 7.84
C VAL A 275 -17.93 7.07 6.57
N ALA A 276 -16.73 7.62 6.53
CA ALA A 276 -16.19 8.36 5.41
C ALA A 276 -15.14 7.56 4.67
N ARG A 277 -15.31 7.37 3.38
CA ARG A 277 -14.44 6.60 2.45
C ARG A 277 -12.98 7.11 2.34
N PHE A 278 -12.58 8.10 3.14
CA PHE A 278 -11.31 8.83 2.99
C PHE A 278 -10.53 9.02 4.31
N ILE A 279 -10.81 8.22 5.35
CA ILE A 279 -10.06 8.32 6.61
C ILE A 279 -9.16 7.09 6.74
N TYR A 280 -7.89 7.31 6.51
CA TYR A 280 -6.81 6.35 6.71
C TYR A 280 -6.69 5.97 8.20
N GLY A 281 -6.80 4.68 8.52
CA GLY A 281 -6.78 4.18 9.89
C GLY A 281 -5.47 4.49 10.63
N SER A 282 -5.56 4.82 11.91
CA SER A 282 -4.40 5.16 12.74
C SER A 282 -3.34 4.05 12.81
N VAL A 283 -3.75 2.79 12.78
CA VAL A 283 -2.84 1.62 12.74
C VAL A 283 -2.09 1.58 11.41
N ALA A 284 -2.80 1.64 10.30
CA ALA A 284 -2.21 1.63 8.97
C ALA A 284 -1.23 2.80 8.78
N GLN A 285 -1.56 4.00 9.29
CA GLN A 285 -0.67 5.16 9.26
C GLN A 285 0.64 4.91 10.04
N LYS A 286 0.55 4.41 11.29
CA LYS A 286 1.72 4.10 12.10
C LYS A 286 2.57 3.01 11.47
N VAL A 287 1.93 1.94 10.94
CA VAL A 287 2.61 0.86 10.22
C VAL A 287 3.35 1.41 9.00
N LEU A 288 2.66 2.22 8.17
CA LEU A 288 3.26 2.81 6.99
C LEU A 288 4.53 3.61 7.32
N HIS A 289 4.56 4.33 8.42
CA HIS A 289 5.73 5.13 8.81
C HIS A 289 6.86 4.30 9.44
N ARG A 290 6.57 3.19 10.12
CA ARG A 290 7.53 2.50 10.97
C ARG A 290 8.09 1.20 10.39
N VAL A 291 7.36 0.54 9.52
CA VAL A 291 7.80 -0.69 8.87
C VAL A 291 8.89 -0.40 7.85
N ALA A 292 9.96 -1.19 7.82
CA ALA A 292 11.09 -1.01 6.90
C ALA A 292 10.81 -1.56 5.48
N VAL A 293 9.95 -2.56 5.37
CA VAL A 293 9.58 -3.21 4.10
C VAL A 293 8.48 -2.45 3.35
N PRO A 294 8.26 -2.71 2.05
CA PRO A 294 7.13 -2.16 1.32
C PRO A 294 5.80 -2.40 2.02
N VAL A 295 4.88 -1.45 1.91
CA VAL A 295 3.54 -1.55 2.51
C VAL A 295 2.49 -1.41 1.42
N LEU A 296 1.63 -2.42 1.29
CA LEU A 296 0.43 -2.39 0.47
C LEU A 296 -0.77 -2.02 1.35
N VAL A 297 -1.35 -0.89 1.05
CA VAL A 297 -2.58 -0.41 1.68
C VAL A 297 -3.74 -0.73 0.76
N ILE A 298 -4.67 -1.55 1.23
CA ILE A 298 -5.85 -1.95 0.46
C ILE A 298 -6.99 -0.99 0.73
N GLY A 299 -7.44 -0.32 -0.35
CA GLY A 299 -8.49 0.67 -0.35
C GLY A 299 -9.80 0.18 -0.96
#